data_0786466bd0e22c11a3f143ac1d628255
#
_entry.id   0786466bd0e22c11a3f143ac1d628255
#
_cell.length_a   1.000
_cell.length_b   1.000
_cell.length_c   1.000
_cell.angle_alpha   90.00
_cell.angle_beta   90.00
_cell.angle_gamma   90.00
#
_symmetry.space_group_name_H-M   'P 1'
#
loop_
_entity.id
_entity.type
_entity.pdbx_description
1 polymer ?
#
loop_
_entity_poly.entity_id
_entity_poly.type
_entity_poly.pdbx_seq_one_letter_code
_entity_poly.pdbx_strand_id
1 'polypeptide(L)'
;MTDDATSDDIAEQKAVRLQKRARLIEDAETAGEGAYPVSLPITSSIAAVRAQFPDLEADATTGLVVGLAGRVVHSRNTGKLCFAALQAGDGSRIQAMVSLDQVGESSLERWKELVDLGDFVFVSGEVISSRRGELSILVAEWKIASKALMPLPNLHADLSDETRVRQRYLDLITREQARATVRARATTVASLRATFASHDFLEVETPMLQTIHGGASARPFVTHSNAFDTELFLRIAPELFLKRAVVGGLERVFEINRNFRNEGADSTHSPEFAMLEAYQSYGDYHSIADLTQELVQNAAQAVSGSHVVTWADGTEFDLGGEWARLPMYASLSEAAGVEVTPQSTVPELEKLAASVGVEVKLSTHGKLVEELWEHFVKPGLTAPTFVMDFPVDTSPLVRDHRSIAGVVEKWDLYVRGFELATGYSELVDPVIQRERFVEQAKQGARGDDEAMRLDEEFLRAMEHGMPPMGGMGMGIDRLLMAITGLGIRETILFPLVK
;
A
#
# COMPACT_ATOMS: atom_id res chain seq x y z
N MET A 1 17.50 -24.99 -13.43
CA MET A 1 17.35 -26.07 -12.43
C MET A 1 17.40 -25.39 -11.09
N THR A 2 16.26 -25.18 -10.48
CA THR A 2 16.13 -24.56 -9.15
C THR A 2 16.52 -25.59 -8.12
N ASP A 3 17.63 -25.36 -7.39
CA ASP A 3 17.98 -26.08 -6.17
C ASP A 3 16.97 -25.70 -5.08
N ASP A 4 15.79 -26.30 -5.12
CA ASP A 4 14.90 -26.34 -3.97
C ASP A 4 15.50 -27.35 -2.99
N ALA A 5 16.08 -26.85 -1.88
CA ALA A 5 16.44 -27.70 -0.77
C ALA A 5 15.23 -28.55 -0.39
N THR A 6 15.38 -29.86 -0.32
CA THR A 6 14.27 -30.73 0.04
C THR A 6 13.80 -30.43 1.44
N SER A 7 12.56 -30.82 1.80
CA SER A 7 12.06 -30.62 3.17
C SER A 7 12.96 -31.30 4.21
N ASP A 8 13.63 -32.40 3.83
CA ASP A 8 14.56 -33.16 4.68
C ASP A 8 15.88 -32.38 4.90
N ASP A 9 16.42 -31.75 3.84
CA ASP A 9 17.63 -30.88 3.97
C ASP A 9 17.37 -29.68 4.89
N ILE A 10 16.18 -29.07 4.80
CA ILE A 10 15.79 -27.97 5.69
C ILE A 10 15.66 -28.44 7.13
N ALA A 11 15.07 -29.62 7.35
CA ALA A 11 14.91 -30.21 8.68
C ALA A 11 16.28 -30.53 9.32
N GLU A 12 17.22 -31.09 8.55
CA GLU A 12 18.60 -31.37 9.01
C GLU A 12 19.34 -30.08 9.36
N GLN A 13 19.32 -29.06 8.49
CA GLN A 13 19.92 -27.76 8.77
C GLN A 13 19.34 -27.11 10.03
N LYS A 14 18.02 -27.19 10.21
CA LYS A 14 17.35 -26.69 11.42
C LYS A 14 17.81 -27.43 12.67
N ALA A 15 17.97 -28.77 12.61
CA ALA A 15 18.44 -29.57 13.73
C ALA A 15 19.87 -29.17 14.14
N VAL A 16 20.79 -29.00 13.19
CA VAL A 16 22.16 -28.50 13.44
C VAL A 16 22.14 -27.11 14.10
N ARG A 17 21.33 -26.20 13.62
CA ARG A 17 21.20 -24.83 14.17
C ARG A 17 20.61 -24.82 15.58
N LEU A 18 19.70 -25.74 15.88
CA LEU A 18 19.18 -25.94 17.24
C LEU A 18 20.26 -26.43 18.20
N GLN A 19 21.16 -27.32 17.76
CA GLN A 19 22.32 -27.74 18.57
C GLN A 19 23.29 -26.58 18.85
N LYS A 20 23.61 -25.78 17.83
CA LYS A 20 24.43 -24.56 17.99
C LYS A 20 23.77 -23.55 18.94
N ARG A 21 22.44 -23.39 18.86
CA ARG A 21 21.70 -22.55 19.80
C ARG A 21 21.78 -23.08 21.24
N ALA A 22 21.61 -24.39 21.42
CA ALA A 22 21.74 -25.00 22.77
C ALA A 22 23.12 -24.73 23.39
N ARG A 23 24.17 -24.90 22.61
CA ARG A 23 25.54 -24.57 23.03
C ARG A 23 25.73 -23.08 23.34
N LEU A 24 25.16 -22.19 22.54
CA LEU A 24 25.20 -20.74 22.80
C LEU A 24 24.56 -20.40 24.16
N ILE A 25 23.46 -21.08 24.52
CA ILE A 25 22.78 -20.90 25.81
C ILE A 25 23.66 -21.42 26.95
N GLU A 26 24.20 -22.63 26.83
CA GLU A 26 25.07 -23.25 27.85
C GLU A 26 26.33 -22.39 28.11
N ASP A 27 26.96 -21.89 27.06
CA ASP A 27 28.12 -20.99 27.18
C ASP A 27 27.76 -19.70 27.92
N ALA A 28 26.59 -19.11 27.60
CA ALA A 28 26.11 -17.88 28.21
C ALA A 28 25.76 -18.08 29.71
N GLU A 29 25.07 -19.17 30.04
CA GLU A 29 24.77 -19.54 31.44
C GLU A 29 26.04 -19.72 32.27
N THR A 30 27.06 -20.37 31.68
CA THR A 30 28.37 -20.55 32.32
C THR A 30 29.07 -19.21 32.58
N ALA A 31 28.89 -18.24 31.68
CA ALA A 31 29.43 -16.89 31.83
C ALA A 31 28.59 -15.99 32.74
N GLY A 32 27.40 -16.42 33.19
CA GLY A 32 26.45 -15.61 33.94
C GLY A 32 25.77 -14.52 33.11
N GLU A 33 25.68 -14.72 31.79
CA GLU A 33 25.09 -13.78 30.83
C GLU A 33 23.85 -14.40 30.15
N GLY A 34 23.04 -13.57 29.47
CA GLY A 34 21.99 -14.04 28.59
C GLY A 34 22.53 -14.49 27.23
N ALA A 35 22.01 -15.58 26.68
CA ALA A 35 22.44 -16.11 25.38
C ALA A 35 22.32 -15.09 24.24
N TYR A 36 21.33 -14.18 24.33
CA TYR A 36 21.15 -13.06 23.43
C TYR A 36 21.16 -11.74 24.19
N PRO A 37 21.91 -10.75 23.75
CA PRO A 37 21.97 -9.45 24.40
C PRO A 37 20.62 -8.73 24.27
N VAL A 38 20.18 -8.07 25.36
CA VAL A 38 18.98 -7.24 25.35
C VAL A 38 19.22 -5.94 24.56
N SER A 39 20.45 -5.43 24.57
CA SER A 39 20.90 -4.27 23.82
C SER A 39 22.29 -4.47 23.27
N LEU A 40 22.64 -3.73 22.24
CA LEU A 40 23.95 -3.77 21.59
C LEU A 40 24.57 -2.37 21.59
N PRO A 41 25.89 -2.23 21.81
CA PRO A 41 26.54 -0.92 21.80
C PRO A 41 26.77 -0.43 20.35
N ILE A 42 25.69 -0.23 19.61
CA ILE A 42 25.73 0.26 18.23
C ILE A 42 26.10 1.73 18.24
N THR A 43 27.17 2.11 17.54
CA THR A 43 27.65 3.49 17.43
C THR A 43 27.42 4.08 16.03
N SER A 44 27.20 3.23 15.02
CA SER A 44 26.97 3.67 13.64
C SER A 44 26.05 2.71 12.89
N SER A 45 25.49 3.14 11.76
CA SER A 45 24.81 2.27 10.80
C SER A 45 25.74 1.89 9.64
N ILE A 46 25.45 0.78 8.97
CA ILE A 46 26.19 0.35 7.77
C ILE A 46 26.12 1.44 6.69
N ALA A 47 24.95 2.02 6.47
CA ALA A 47 24.76 3.11 5.50
C ALA A 47 25.62 4.34 5.85
N ALA A 48 25.66 4.74 7.12
CA ALA A 48 26.47 5.89 7.54
C ALA A 48 27.99 5.65 7.33
N VAL A 49 28.48 4.46 7.65
CA VAL A 49 29.88 4.08 7.39
C VAL A 49 30.20 4.12 5.89
N ARG A 50 29.31 3.56 5.05
CA ARG A 50 29.48 3.62 3.59
C ARG A 50 29.44 5.04 3.03
N ALA A 51 28.56 5.88 3.54
CA ALA A 51 28.47 7.31 3.13
C ALA A 51 29.72 8.10 3.56
N GLN A 52 30.32 7.77 4.70
CA GLN A 52 31.52 8.45 5.19
C GLN A 52 32.79 8.04 4.42
N PHE A 53 32.83 6.81 3.88
CA PHE A 53 34.00 6.24 3.20
C PHE A 53 33.60 5.64 1.83
N PRO A 54 33.11 6.46 0.88
CA PRO A 54 32.64 5.95 -0.42
C PRO A 54 33.79 5.39 -1.27
N ASP A 55 34.99 5.96 -1.18
CA ASP A 55 36.15 5.69 -2.05
C ASP A 55 37.43 5.47 -1.24
N LEU A 56 37.37 4.63 -0.20
CA LEU A 56 38.56 4.32 0.60
C LEU A 56 39.54 3.48 -0.20
N GLU A 57 40.80 3.96 -0.32
CA GLU A 57 41.86 3.24 -1.04
C GLU A 57 42.07 1.82 -0.52
N ALA A 58 42.46 0.90 -1.40
CA ALA A 58 42.73 -0.48 -1.01
C ALA A 58 43.82 -0.56 0.06
N ASP A 59 43.67 -1.46 1.04
CA ASP A 59 44.58 -1.71 2.17
C ASP A 59 44.72 -0.50 3.14
N ALA A 60 43.81 0.47 3.07
CA ALA A 60 43.80 1.66 3.94
C ALA A 60 43.15 1.34 5.30
N THR A 61 43.64 1.99 6.35
CA THR A 61 43.04 2.01 7.70
C THR A 61 42.57 3.43 8.02
N THR A 62 41.48 3.57 8.77
CA THR A 62 40.92 4.88 9.09
C THR A 62 41.13 5.35 10.50
N GLY A 63 41.52 4.44 11.43
CA GLY A 63 41.58 4.71 12.87
C GLY A 63 40.17 4.84 13.51
N LEU A 64 39.08 4.82 12.73
CA LEU A 64 37.74 4.91 13.26
C LEU A 64 37.22 3.53 13.71
N VAL A 65 36.92 3.41 14.98
CA VAL A 65 36.31 2.20 15.55
C VAL A 65 34.77 2.43 15.64
N VAL A 66 34.03 1.47 15.12
CA VAL A 66 32.55 1.48 15.15
C VAL A 66 32.00 0.16 15.70
N GLY A 67 30.84 0.24 16.34
CA GLY A 67 29.97 -0.89 16.64
C GLY A 67 28.77 -0.88 15.76
N LEU A 68 28.50 -1.97 15.03
CA LEU A 68 27.34 -2.11 14.15
C LEU A 68 26.78 -3.52 14.15
N ALA A 69 25.55 -3.69 13.73
CA ALA A 69 24.91 -4.99 13.63
C ALA A 69 24.28 -5.19 12.24
N GLY A 70 24.19 -6.44 11.82
CA GLY A 70 23.57 -6.81 10.56
C GLY A 70 23.29 -8.31 10.48
N ARG A 71 22.50 -8.68 9.49
CA ARG A 71 22.24 -10.07 9.14
C ARG A 71 23.39 -10.63 8.30
N VAL A 72 23.91 -11.77 8.68
CA VAL A 72 24.92 -12.49 7.88
C VAL A 72 24.25 -13.04 6.61
N VAL A 73 24.60 -12.48 5.46
CA VAL A 73 24.05 -12.89 4.15
C VAL A 73 25.07 -13.61 3.27
N HIS A 74 26.33 -13.54 3.60
CA HIS A 74 27.41 -14.31 2.98
C HIS A 74 28.49 -14.61 4.02
N SER A 75 29.12 -15.78 3.93
CA SER A 75 30.22 -16.16 4.81
C SER A 75 31.27 -16.98 4.03
N ARG A 76 32.54 -16.71 4.30
CA ARG A 76 33.65 -17.45 3.75
C ARG A 76 34.74 -17.63 4.81
N ASN A 77 35.19 -18.87 5.04
CA ASN A 77 36.25 -19.21 5.95
C ASN A 77 37.54 -19.56 5.15
N THR A 78 38.64 -18.93 5.49
CA THR A 78 39.95 -19.16 4.87
C THR A 78 40.99 -19.65 5.91
N GLY A 79 40.56 -20.27 6.99
CA GLY A 79 41.41 -20.77 8.08
C GLY A 79 41.64 -19.71 9.16
N LYS A 80 42.65 -18.85 9.03
CA LYS A 80 42.98 -17.81 10.02
C LYS A 80 42.14 -16.54 9.90
N LEU A 81 41.26 -16.47 8.91
CA LEU A 81 40.44 -15.29 8.60
C LEU A 81 39.07 -15.72 8.09
N CYS A 82 38.01 -15.21 8.70
CA CYS A 82 36.64 -15.35 8.24
C CYS A 82 36.13 -14.02 7.68
N PHE A 83 35.41 -14.08 6.58
CA PHE A 83 34.70 -12.95 5.99
C PHE A 83 33.21 -13.19 6.11
N ALA A 84 32.45 -12.17 6.50
CA ALA A 84 31.02 -12.19 6.49
C ALA A 84 30.48 -10.90 5.88
N ALA A 85 29.52 -10.98 4.99
CA ALA A 85 28.75 -9.81 4.55
C ALA A 85 27.58 -9.61 5.50
N LEU A 86 27.54 -8.46 6.16
CA LEU A 86 26.47 -8.05 7.06
C LEU A 86 25.52 -7.12 6.31
N GLN A 87 24.23 -7.43 6.32
CA GLN A 87 23.18 -6.64 5.69
C GLN A 87 22.32 -5.95 6.75
N ALA A 88 22.17 -4.63 6.61
CA ALA A 88 21.24 -3.82 7.41
C ALA A 88 19.80 -3.89 6.88
N GLY A 89 18.85 -3.33 7.63
CA GLY A 89 17.44 -3.30 7.26
C GLY A 89 17.13 -2.50 5.99
N ASP A 90 17.96 -1.51 5.67
CA ASP A 90 17.87 -0.73 4.42
C ASP A 90 18.43 -1.45 3.17
N GLY A 91 19.05 -2.63 3.38
CA GLY A 91 19.71 -3.42 2.35
C GLY A 91 21.18 -3.10 2.17
N SER A 92 21.71 -2.05 2.81
CA SER A 92 23.15 -1.74 2.78
C SER A 92 23.97 -2.90 3.37
N ARG A 93 25.15 -3.14 2.80
CA ARG A 93 26.03 -4.26 3.21
C ARG A 93 27.42 -3.76 3.52
N ILE A 94 28.08 -4.42 4.49
CA ILE A 94 29.47 -4.20 4.80
C ILE A 94 30.15 -5.54 5.09
N GLN A 95 31.43 -5.66 4.77
CA GLN A 95 32.21 -6.84 5.08
C GLN A 95 32.72 -6.78 6.54
N ALA A 96 32.49 -7.84 7.31
CA ALA A 96 33.16 -8.08 8.56
C ALA A 96 34.34 -9.03 8.32
N MET A 97 35.54 -8.65 8.80
CA MET A 97 36.77 -9.44 8.73
C MET A 97 37.13 -9.90 10.15
N VAL A 98 36.92 -11.17 10.45
CA VAL A 98 37.21 -11.79 11.76
C VAL A 98 38.52 -12.56 11.64
N SER A 99 39.60 -11.98 12.12
CA SER A 99 40.94 -12.54 11.97
C SER A 99 41.47 -13.10 13.29
N LEU A 100 42.30 -14.16 13.19
CA LEU A 100 42.98 -14.77 14.33
C LEU A 100 43.76 -13.72 15.14
N ASP A 101 44.44 -12.81 14.45
CA ASP A 101 45.31 -11.81 15.06
C ASP A 101 44.54 -10.77 15.89
N GLN A 102 43.29 -10.51 15.57
CA GLN A 102 42.45 -9.53 16.26
C GLN A 102 41.60 -10.14 17.38
N VAL A 103 40.92 -11.27 17.11
CA VAL A 103 39.94 -11.82 18.05
C VAL A 103 40.52 -12.99 18.90
N GLY A 104 41.68 -13.52 18.56
CA GLY A 104 42.27 -14.69 19.18
C GLY A 104 41.67 -16.02 18.69
N GLU A 105 42.35 -17.12 19.00
CA GLU A 105 42.01 -18.46 18.48
C GLU A 105 40.63 -18.94 18.95
N SER A 106 40.37 -18.86 20.24
CA SER A 106 39.11 -19.33 20.84
C SER A 106 37.90 -18.58 20.25
N SER A 107 37.98 -17.27 20.08
CA SER A 107 36.89 -16.44 19.53
C SER A 107 36.69 -16.70 18.05
N LEU A 108 37.76 -16.91 17.27
CA LEU A 108 37.68 -17.26 15.87
C LEU A 108 37.05 -18.64 15.66
N GLU A 109 37.39 -19.64 16.44
CA GLU A 109 36.78 -20.97 16.35
C GLU A 109 35.30 -20.94 16.75
N ARG A 110 34.94 -20.16 17.79
CA ARG A 110 33.54 -19.93 18.14
C ARG A 110 32.77 -19.28 17.00
N TRP A 111 33.36 -18.30 16.30
CA TRP A 111 32.71 -17.69 15.10
C TRP A 111 32.39 -18.74 14.04
N LYS A 112 33.38 -19.57 13.67
CA LYS A 112 33.25 -20.63 12.68
C LYS A 112 32.18 -21.65 13.03
N GLU A 113 32.12 -21.98 14.32
CA GLU A 113 31.24 -23.02 14.81
C GLU A 113 29.78 -22.55 14.98
N LEU A 114 29.59 -21.34 15.51
CA LEU A 114 28.26 -20.89 15.94
C LEU A 114 27.55 -19.98 14.95
N VAL A 115 28.28 -19.22 14.10
CA VAL A 115 27.68 -18.26 13.20
C VAL A 115 27.27 -18.91 11.87
N ASP A 116 25.99 -18.74 11.50
CA ASP A 116 25.43 -19.24 10.25
C ASP A 116 24.84 -18.09 9.39
N LEU A 117 24.62 -18.39 8.13
CA LEU A 117 23.84 -17.49 7.25
C LEU A 117 22.44 -17.27 7.83
N GLY A 118 22.03 -16.03 7.90
CA GLY A 118 20.76 -15.60 8.46
C GLY A 118 20.84 -15.07 9.88
N ASP A 119 21.91 -15.40 10.64
CA ASP A 119 22.10 -14.87 11.99
C ASP A 119 22.23 -13.36 12.00
N PHE A 120 21.72 -12.72 13.02
CA PHE A 120 22.11 -11.36 13.34
C PHE A 120 23.34 -11.35 14.24
N VAL A 121 24.33 -10.58 13.84
CA VAL A 121 25.57 -10.42 14.62
C VAL A 121 25.84 -8.94 14.85
N PHE A 122 26.41 -8.65 16.01
CA PHE A 122 27.07 -7.40 16.32
C PHE A 122 28.57 -7.57 16.11
N VAL A 123 29.21 -6.58 15.53
CA VAL A 123 30.67 -6.50 15.41
C VAL A 123 31.14 -5.12 15.81
N SER A 124 32.26 -5.06 16.53
CA SER A 124 32.96 -3.83 16.83
C SER A 124 34.38 -3.95 16.32
N GLY A 125 34.89 -2.90 15.67
CA GLY A 125 36.22 -2.88 15.11
C GLY A 125 36.51 -1.65 14.27
N GLU A 126 37.70 -1.60 13.75
CA GLU A 126 38.17 -0.49 12.91
C GLU A 126 37.57 -0.58 11.49
N VAL A 127 37.14 0.55 10.96
CA VAL A 127 36.75 0.68 9.55
C VAL A 127 38.01 0.71 8.70
N ILE A 128 38.12 -0.26 7.78
CA ILE A 128 39.26 -0.42 6.88
C ILE A 128 38.79 -0.68 5.44
N SER A 129 39.71 -0.55 4.48
CA SER A 129 39.56 -1.16 3.16
C SER A 129 40.40 -2.45 3.13
N SER A 130 39.80 -3.53 2.64
CA SER A 130 40.53 -4.78 2.44
C SER A 130 41.61 -4.63 1.35
N ARG A 131 42.54 -5.57 1.24
CA ARG A 131 43.55 -5.58 0.16
C ARG A 131 42.97 -5.56 -1.25
N ARG A 132 41.68 -5.93 -1.39
CA ARG A 132 40.95 -5.90 -2.66
C ARG A 132 40.05 -4.67 -2.83
N GLY A 133 40.13 -3.70 -1.91
CA GLY A 133 39.36 -2.46 -1.96
C GLY A 133 37.92 -2.57 -1.38
N GLU A 134 37.56 -3.69 -0.70
CA GLU A 134 36.23 -3.81 -0.09
C GLU A 134 36.19 -3.13 1.28
N LEU A 135 35.23 -2.19 1.46
CA LEU A 135 35.03 -1.52 2.75
C LEU A 135 34.62 -2.54 3.82
N SER A 136 35.34 -2.57 4.90
CA SER A 136 35.28 -3.67 5.87
C SER A 136 35.40 -3.16 7.30
N ILE A 137 34.88 -3.95 8.25
CA ILE A 137 35.19 -3.83 9.67
C ILE A 137 36.21 -4.87 10.02
N LEU A 138 37.41 -4.45 10.48
CA LEU A 138 38.40 -5.32 11.09
C LEU A 138 37.95 -5.61 12.53
N VAL A 139 37.31 -6.76 12.71
CA VAL A 139 36.55 -7.09 13.93
C VAL A 139 37.49 -7.37 15.09
N ALA A 140 37.34 -6.63 16.18
CA ALA A 140 38.01 -6.83 17.47
C ALA A 140 37.09 -7.57 18.47
N GLU A 141 35.76 -7.29 18.40
CA GLU A 141 34.75 -7.93 19.24
C GLU A 141 33.50 -8.27 18.40
N TRP A 142 32.87 -9.40 18.73
CA TRP A 142 31.59 -9.77 18.10
C TRP A 142 30.68 -10.51 19.09
N LYS A 143 29.37 -10.45 18.84
CA LYS A 143 28.33 -11.18 19.57
C LYS A 143 27.22 -11.64 18.59
N ILE A 144 26.65 -12.81 18.85
CA ILE A 144 25.41 -13.23 18.19
C ILE A 144 24.25 -12.47 18.83
N ALA A 145 23.60 -11.63 18.06
CA ALA A 145 22.43 -10.89 18.51
C ALA A 145 21.17 -11.75 18.45
N SER A 146 21.05 -12.59 17.42
CA SER A 146 19.94 -13.54 17.26
C SER A 146 20.34 -14.66 16.31
N LYS A 147 20.01 -15.90 16.67
CA LYS A 147 20.28 -17.12 15.89
C LYS A 147 19.13 -17.40 14.93
N ALA A 148 19.41 -17.50 13.63
CA ALA A 148 18.48 -17.97 12.62
C ALA A 148 18.39 -19.50 12.66
N LEU A 149 17.22 -20.05 12.95
CA LEU A 149 17.01 -21.51 12.96
C LEU A 149 16.64 -22.06 11.59
N MET A 150 16.07 -21.23 10.72
CA MET A 150 15.78 -21.60 9.34
C MET A 150 16.86 -21.07 8.40
N PRO A 151 17.28 -21.84 7.38
CA PRO A 151 18.19 -21.34 6.36
C PRO A 151 17.54 -20.20 5.57
N LEU A 152 18.36 -19.27 5.07
CA LEU A 152 17.90 -18.31 4.10
C LEU A 152 17.65 -19.00 2.75
N PRO A 153 16.70 -18.55 1.95
CA PRO A 153 16.56 -19.00 0.57
C PRO A 153 17.83 -18.63 -0.22
N ASN A 154 17.99 -19.24 -1.39
CA ASN A 154 19.08 -18.87 -2.29
C ASN A 154 18.96 -17.38 -2.67
N LEU A 155 19.92 -16.56 -2.22
CA LEU A 155 19.92 -15.10 -2.47
C LEU A 155 20.20 -14.73 -3.94
N HIS A 156 20.54 -15.71 -4.78
CA HIS A 156 20.81 -15.53 -6.21
C HIS A 156 19.70 -16.09 -7.11
N ALA A 157 18.64 -16.63 -6.49
CA ALA A 157 17.46 -17.12 -7.21
C ALA A 157 16.23 -16.30 -6.84
N ASP A 158 15.34 -16.12 -7.80
CA ASP A 158 14.06 -15.45 -7.55
C ASP A 158 13.13 -16.36 -6.74
N LEU A 159 12.50 -15.76 -5.74
CA LEU A 159 11.40 -16.41 -5.02
C LEU A 159 10.16 -16.48 -5.93
N SER A 160 9.38 -17.55 -5.80
CA SER A 160 8.08 -17.63 -6.47
C SER A 160 7.14 -16.51 -5.96
N ASP A 161 6.20 -16.09 -6.79
CA ASP A 161 5.23 -15.05 -6.44
C ASP A 161 4.42 -15.42 -5.20
N GLU A 162 4.05 -16.70 -5.07
CA GLU A 162 3.38 -17.20 -3.88
C GLU A 162 4.25 -17.08 -2.61
N THR A 163 5.53 -17.43 -2.68
CA THR A 163 6.47 -17.29 -1.56
C THR A 163 6.67 -15.82 -1.20
N ARG A 164 6.81 -14.92 -2.19
CA ARG A 164 6.94 -13.48 -1.95
C ARG A 164 5.76 -12.91 -1.17
N VAL A 165 4.56 -13.37 -1.47
CA VAL A 165 3.33 -12.88 -0.83
C VAL A 165 3.13 -13.52 0.56
N ARG A 166 3.24 -14.85 0.67
CA ARG A 166 3.01 -15.59 1.93
C ARG A 166 4.13 -15.41 2.95
N GLN A 167 5.37 -15.34 2.48
CA GLN A 167 6.57 -15.20 3.31
C GLN A 167 7.27 -13.88 3.03
N ARG A 168 6.53 -12.78 3.12
CA ARG A 168 7.00 -11.43 2.82
C ARG A 168 8.32 -11.08 3.53
N TYR A 169 8.56 -11.64 4.72
CA TYR A 169 9.81 -11.45 5.42
C TYR A 169 11.03 -12.01 4.64
N LEU A 170 10.88 -13.09 3.88
CA LEU A 170 11.93 -13.59 3.00
C LEU A 170 12.13 -12.65 1.80
N ASP A 171 11.06 -12.18 1.21
CA ASP A 171 11.09 -11.19 0.13
C ASP A 171 11.84 -9.91 0.56
N LEU A 172 11.54 -9.39 1.76
CA LEU A 172 12.23 -8.23 2.34
C LEU A 172 13.73 -8.49 2.61
N ILE A 173 14.11 -9.71 2.99
CA ILE A 173 15.53 -10.07 3.19
C ILE A 173 16.26 -10.10 1.86
N THR A 174 15.65 -10.67 0.81
CA THR A 174 16.36 -11.03 -0.43
C THR A 174 16.30 -9.94 -1.49
N ARG A 175 15.17 -9.22 -1.61
CA ARG A 175 14.91 -8.30 -2.73
C ARG A 175 14.91 -6.83 -2.29
N GLU A 176 15.70 -6.03 -3.03
CA GLU A 176 15.69 -4.57 -2.87
C GLU A 176 14.33 -3.96 -3.23
N GLN A 177 13.70 -4.46 -4.30
CA GLN A 177 12.40 -3.98 -4.74
C GLN A 177 11.33 -4.09 -3.64
N ALA A 178 11.32 -5.19 -2.87
CA ALA A 178 10.37 -5.36 -1.76
C ALA A 178 10.57 -4.27 -0.68
N ARG A 179 11.82 -3.97 -0.32
CA ARG A 179 12.15 -2.88 0.63
C ARG A 179 11.83 -1.50 0.05
N ALA A 180 12.12 -1.29 -1.23
CA ALA A 180 11.80 -0.04 -1.93
C ALA A 180 10.29 0.23 -1.94
N THR A 181 9.46 -0.79 -2.16
CA THR A 181 7.99 -0.68 -2.12
C THR A 181 7.48 -0.23 -0.74
N VAL A 182 8.05 -0.77 0.35
CA VAL A 182 7.68 -0.34 1.71
C VAL A 182 8.06 1.13 1.95
N ARG A 183 9.24 1.54 1.49
CA ARG A 183 9.68 2.95 1.57
C ARG A 183 8.78 3.85 0.72
N ALA A 184 8.48 3.45 -0.51
CA ALA A 184 7.58 4.19 -1.40
C ALA A 184 6.22 4.42 -0.74
N ARG A 185 5.64 3.39 -0.09
CA ARG A 185 4.38 3.52 0.65
C ARG A 185 4.50 4.55 1.78
N ALA A 186 5.54 4.46 2.59
CA ALA A 186 5.75 5.41 3.70
C ALA A 186 5.91 6.85 3.20
N THR A 187 6.67 7.06 2.13
CA THR A 187 6.87 8.36 1.49
C THR A 187 5.56 8.89 0.88
N THR A 188 4.79 8.05 0.18
CA THR A 188 3.48 8.41 -0.37
C THR A 188 2.55 8.91 0.73
N VAL A 189 2.38 8.15 1.81
CA VAL A 189 1.49 8.54 2.93
C VAL A 189 1.96 9.83 3.59
N ALA A 190 3.26 10.02 3.78
CA ALA A 190 3.83 11.27 4.31
C ALA A 190 3.55 12.47 3.39
N SER A 191 3.69 12.28 2.07
CA SER A 191 3.39 13.32 1.06
C SER A 191 1.90 13.70 1.06
N LEU A 192 0.99 12.72 1.10
CA LEU A 192 -0.45 12.97 1.19
C LEU A 192 -0.79 13.84 2.40
N ARG A 193 -0.26 13.48 3.59
CA ARG A 193 -0.47 14.27 4.82
C ARG A 193 0.10 15.68 4.72
N ALA A 194 1.28 15.84 4.12
CA ALA A 194 1.90 17.16 3.93
C ALA A 194 1.06 18.04 3.00
N THR A 195 0.54 17.50 1.90
CA THR A 195 -0.34 18.23 0.99
C THR A 195 -1.64 18.64 1.68
N PHE A 196 -2.31 17.76 2.41
CA PHE A 196 -3.50 18.12 3.18
C PHE A 196 -3.22 19.19 4.23
N ALA A 197 -2.11 19.09 4.96
CA ALA A 197 -1.73 20.09 5.95
C ALA A 197 -1.49 21.47 5.33
N SER A 198 -0.97 21.54 4.10
CA SER A 198 -0.78 22.81 3.36
C SER A 198 -2.09 23.46 2.91
N HIS A 199 -3.18 22.69 2.88
CA HIS A 199 -4.54 23.14 2.56
C HIS A 199 -5.45 23.25 3.80
N ASP A 200 -4.88 23.25 5.02
CA ASP A 200 -5.59 23.37 6.30
C ASP A 200 -6.61 22.26 6.57
N PHE A 201 -6.40 21.05 6.06
CA PHE A 201 -7.22 19.90 6.40
C PHE A 201 -6.81 19.30 7.74
N LEU A 202 -7.79 18.86 8.50
CA LEU A 202 -7.64 18.12 9.75
C LEU A 202 -7.69 16.60 9.48
N GLU A 203 -6.67 15.86 9.90
CA GLU A 203 -6.75 14.40 9.92
C GLU A 203 -7.63 13.96 11.11
N VAL A 204 -8.63 13.15 10.83
CA VAL A 204 -9.58 12.64 11.84
C VAL A 204 -9.66 11.12 11.74
N GLU A 205 -10.22 10.49 12.80
CA GLU A 205 -10.48 9.06 12.85
C GLU A 205 -11.96 8.83 13.11
N THR A 206 -12.58 7.93 12.35
CA THR A 206 -13.98 7.55 12.49
C THR A 206 -14.11 6.04 12.77
N PRO A 207 -15.26 5.55 13.27
CA PRO A 207 -15.40 4.16 13.69
C PRO A 207 -15.20 3.15 12.55
N MET A 208 -14.38 2.11 12.81
CA MET A 208 -14.29 0.94 11.92
C MET A 208 -15.46 -0.02 12.13
N LEU A 209 -16.00 -0.10 13.36
CA LEU A 209 -17.18 -0.89 13.68
C LEU A 209 -18.41 0.01 13.61
N GLN A 210 -19.39 -0.37 12.81
CA GLN A 210 -20.59 0.41 12.52
C GLN A 210 -21.84 -0.42 12.76
N THR A 211 -22.88 0.21 13.26
CA THR A 211 -24.22 -0.41 13.44
C THR A 211 -25.00 -0.48 12.13
N ILE A 212 -24.69 0.43 11.20
CA ILE A 212 -25.24 0.48 9.84
C ILE A 212 -24.05 0.72 8.90
N HIS A 213 -23.91 -0.10 7.87
CA HIS A 213 -22.91 0.11 6.83
C HIS A 213 -23.46 1.04 5.75
N GLY A 214 -22.60 1.88 5.16
CA GLY A 214 -22.97 2.81 4.09
C GLY A 214 -21.78 3.62 3.59
N GLY A 215 -22.02 4.58 2.71
CA GLY A 215 -20.99 5.43 2.09
C GLY A 215 -20.35 4.80 0.84
N ALA A 216 -20.73 3.58 0.47
CA ALA A 216 -20.29 2.92 -0.76
C ALA A 216 -21.30 1.82 -1.14
N SER A 217 -21.21 1.32 -2.38
CA SER A 217 -21.90 0.12 -2.82
C SER A 217 -20.94 -1.05 -2.69
N ALA A 218 -21.05 -1.84 -1.60
CA ALA A 218 -20.20 -2.99 -1.34
C ALA A 218 -20.79 -3.90 -0.28
N ARG A 219 -20.44 -5.19 -0.31
CA ARG A 219 -20.86 -6.16 0.70
C ARG A 219 -20.00 -6.04 1.97
N PRO A 220 -20.58 -5.83 3.17
CA PRO A 220 -19.83 -5.70 4.41
C PRO A 220 -19.40 -7.06 4.98
N PHE A 221 -18.35 -7.05 5.84
CA PHE A 221 -18.13 -8.11 6.82
C PHE A 221 -18.99 -7.86 8.04
N VAL A 222 -19.60 -8.93 8.56
CA VAL A 222 -20.47 -8.91 9.73
C VAL A 222 -19.74 -9.47 10.94
N THR A 223 -19.92 -8.84 12.10
CA THR A 223 -19.37 -9.29 13.38
C THR A 223 -20.40 -9.08 14.50
N HIS A 224 -20.07 -9.43 15.73
CA HIS A 224 -20.96 -9.31 16.90
C HIS A 224 -20.24 -8.70 18.09
N SER A 225 -20.88 -7.75 18.78
CA SER A 225 -20.39 -7.21 20.04
C SER A 225 -20.99 -7.97 21.22
N ASN A 226 -20.18 -8.75 21.93
CA ASN A 226 -20.63 -9.48 23.10
C ASN A 226 -21.08 -8.55 24.25
N ALA A 227 -20.47 -7.38 24.36
CA ALA A 227 -20.79 -6.43 25.44
C ALA A 227 -22.15 -5.75 25.25
N PHE A 228 -22.53 -5.49 24.00
CA PHE A 228 -23.79 -4.83 23.66
C PHE A 228 -24.85 -5.79 23.12
N ASP A 229 -24.50 -7.07 22.94
CA ASP A 229 -25.34 -8.09 22.33
C ASP A 229 -25.96 -7.62 21.01
N THR A 230 -25.14 -7.11 20.11
CA THR A 230 -25.59 -6.49 18.85
C THR A 230 -24.69 -6.87 17.67
N GLU A 231 -25.30 -6.99 16.51
CA GLU A 231 -24.58 -7.14 15.25
C GLU A 231 -23.90 -5.82 14.88
N LEU A 232 -22.67 -5.93 14.39
CA LEU A 232 -21.86 -4.82 13.87
C LEU A 232 -21.30 -5.17 12.51
N PHE A 233 -20.99 -4.16 11.74
CA PHE A 233 -20.36 -4.26 10.44
C PHE A 233 -18.97 -3.65 10.47
N LEU A 234 -17.99 -4.30 9.82
CA LEU A 234 -16.76 -3.60 9.47
C LEU A 234 -17.07 -2.59 8.36
N ARG A 235 -16.60 -1.35 8.50
CA ARG A 235 -16.92 -0.26 7.57
C ARG A 235 -16.49 -0.59 6.14
N ILE A 236 -17.33 -0.24 5.18
CA ILE A 236 -17.03 -0.27 3.76
C ILE A 236 -16.49 1.07 3.26
N ALA A 237 -16.79 2.17 3.98
CA ALA A 237 -16.35 3.54 3.78
C ALA A 237 -16.53 4.37 5.08
N PRO A 238 -15.76 5.42 5.35
CA PRO A 238 -15.95 6.37 6.45
C PRO A 238 -16.86 7.54 6.08
N GLU A 239 -17.32 7.68 4.83
CA GLU A 239 -18.00 8.82 4.21
C GLU A 239 -19.07 9.45 5.10
N LEU A 240 -20.04 8.65 5.59
CA LEU A 240 -21.18 9.19 6.35
C LEU A 240 -20.74 9.79 7.69
N PHE A 241 -19.67 9.29 8.30
CA PHE A 241 -19.12 9.85 9.53
C PHE A 241 -18.30 11.11 9.27
N LEU A 242 -17.53 11.16 8.19
CA LEU A 242 -16.77 12.36 7.81
C LEU A 242 -17.71 13.51 7.44
N LYS A 243 -18.80 13.25 6.73
CA LYS A 243 -19.87 14.23 6.44
C LYS A 243 -20.53 14.75 7.75
N ARG A 244 -20.76 13.88 8.75
CA ARG A 244 -21.25 14.30 10.06
C ARG A 244 -20.25 15.21 10.77
N ALA A 245 -18.93 14.96 10.65
CA ALA A 245 -17.90 15.86 11.19
C ALA A 245 -17.96 17.25 10.55
N VAL A 246 -18.21 17.30 9.23
CA VAL A 246 -18.41 18.58 8.51
C VAL A 246 -19.68 19.29 8.95
N VAL A 247 -20.80 18.59 9.14
CA VAL A 247 -22.02 19.15 9.76
C VAL A 247 -21.70 19.74 11.13
N GLY A 248 -20.81 19.12 11.90
CA GLY A 248 -20.34 19.59 13.21
C GLY A 248 -19.43 20.83 13.17
N GLY A 249 -19.07 21.32 11.97
CA GLY A 249 -18.27 22.54 11.78
C GLY A 249 -16.80 22.30 11.47
N LEU A 250 -16.36 21.07 11.22
CA LEU A 250 -15.01 20.77 10.72
C LEU A 250 -14.99 20.97 9.20
N GLU A 251 -14.58 22.16 8.74
CA GLU A 251 -14.75 22.57 7.35
C GLU A 251 -13.91 21.78 6.33
N ARG A 252 -12.76 21.23 6.78
CA ARG A 252 -11.85 20.45 5.93
C ARG A 252 -11.32 19.27 6.74
N VAL A 253 -11.74 18.07 6.36
CA VAL A 253 -11.36 16.84 7.06
C VAL A 253 -10.87 15.79 6.08
N PHE A 254 -9.93 14.97 6.51
CA PHE A 254 -9.54 13.76 5.80
C PHE A 254 -9.24 12.62 6.76
N GLU A 255 -9.34 11.40 6.28
CA GLU A 255 -8.97 10.19 6.99
C GLU A 255 -8.19 9.26 6.08
N ILE A 256 -7.00 8.83 6.52
CA ILE A 256 -6.28 7.70 5.93
C ILE A 256 -6.63 6.47 6.74
N ASN A 257 -7.29 5.51 6.10
CA ASN A 257 -8.01 4.47 6.82
C ASN A 257 -7.91 3.08 6.19
N ARG A 258 -8.47 2.08 6.89
CA ARG A 258 -8.74 0.74 6.37
C ARG A 258 -10.23 0.55 6.16
N ASN A 259 -10.58 0.06 5.00
CA ASN A 259 -11.93 -0.37 4.65
C ASN A 259 -11.96 -1.86 4.33
N PHE A 260 -13.14 -2.44 4.48
CA PHE A 260 -13.36 -3.88 4.41
C PHE A 260 -14.54 -4.15 3.49
N ARG A 261 -14.30 -4.83 2.35
CA ARG A 261 -15.34 -5.23 1.41
C ARG A 261 -15.29 -6.73 1.21
N ASN A 262 -16.38 -7.42 1.55
CA ASN A 262 -16.47 -8.88 1.52
C ASN A 262 -16.73 -9.39 0.10
N GLU A 263 -15.80 -9.09 -0.78
CA GLU A 263 -15.81 -9.38 -2.20
C GLU A 263 -14.59 -10.23 -2.58
N GLY A 264 -14.43 -10.52 -3.88
CA GLY A 264 -13.31 -11.29 -4.39
C GLY A 264 -11.96 -10.57 -4.21
N ALA A 265 -10.88 -11.35 -4.18
CA ALA A 265 -9.52 -10.85 -4.21
C ALA A 265 -8.88 -11.19 -5.57
N ASP A 266 -8.43 -10.17 -6.31
CA ASP A 266 -7.77 -10.30 -7.61
C ASP A 266 -6.48 -9.46 -7.70
N SER A 267 -6.05 -9.11 -8.89
CA SER A 267 -4.85 -8.30 -9.13
C SER A 267 -5.02 -6.81 -8.74
N THR A 268 -6.26 -6.35 -8.56
CA THR A 268 -6.64 -4.95 -8.32
C THR A 268 -7.51 -4.75 -7.09
N HIS A 269 -7.99 -5.84 -6.47
CA HIS A 269 -8.88 -5.84 -5.31
C HIS A 269 -8.33 -6.66 -4.15
N SER A 270 -8.49 -6.14 -2.93
CA SER A 270 -8.23 -6.82 -1.67
C SER A 270 -9.41 -6.62 -0.72
N PRO A 271 -9.85 -7.65 0.03
CA PRO A 271 -10.96 -7.53 0.98
C PRO A 271 -10.71 -6.51 2.10
N GLU A 272 -9.44 -6.30 2.45
CA GLU A 272 -8.96 -5.22 3.31
C GLU A 272 -7.99 -4.37 2.51
N PHE A 273 -8.23 -3.05 2.44
CA PHE A 273 -7.41 -2.13 1.66
C PHE A 273 -7.30 -0.76 2.36
N ALA A 274 -6.27 -0.01 1.98
CA ALA A 274 -6.07 1.34 2.46
C ALA A 274 -6.75 2.34 1.53
N MET A 275 -7.52 3.25 2.13
CA MET A 275 -8.22 4.32 1.45
C MET A 275 -7.92 5.67 2.11
N LEU A 276 -7.98 6.71 1.34
CA LEU A 276 -8.00 8.10 1.74
C LEU A 276 -9.37 8.67 1.38
N GLU A 277 -10.06 9.30 2.32
CA GLU A 277 -11.23 10.12 2.04
C GLU A 277 -11.05 11.52 2.59
N ALA A 278 -11.54 12.52 1.87
CA ALA A 278 -11.46 13.93 2.23
C ALA A 278 -12.70 14.69 1.82
N TYR A 279 -13.11 15.65 2.66
CA TYR A 279 -14.28 16.50 2.46
C TYR A 279 -13.91 17.95 2.76
N GLN A 280 -14.33 18.85 1.86
CA GLN A 280 -14.07 20.30 1.95
C GLN A 280 -15.36 21.08 1.81
N SER A 281 -15.75 21.81 2.87
CA SER A 281 -16.86 22.76 2.84
C SER A 281 -16.60 23.85 1.79
N TYR A 282 -17.66 24.24 1.10
CA TYR A 282 -17.67 25.30 0.06
C TYR A 282 -16.81 24.98 -1.17
N GLY A 283 -16.33 23.71 -1.26
CA GLY A 283 -15.74 23.13 -2.46
C GLY A 283 -16.80 22.48 -3.34
N ASP A 284 -16.40 22.10 -4.54
CA ASP A 284 -17.19 21.31 -5.48
C ASP A 284 -16.32 20.24 -6.15
N TYR A 285 -16.90 19.44 -7.04
CA TYR A 285 -16.17 18.35 -7.70
C TYR A 285 -14.99 18.83 -8.56
N HIS A 286 -14.97 20.07 -9.02
CA HIS A 286 -13.83 20.65 -9.74
C HIS A 286 -12.67 20.94 -8.79
N SER A 287 -12.93 21.63 -7.66
CA SER A 287 -11.90 21.96 -6.68
C SER A 287 -11.29 20.72 -6.04
N ILE A 288 -12.10 19.68 -5.83
CA ILE A 288 -11.64 18.38 -5.33
C ILE A 288 -10.86 17.60 -6.40
N ALA A 289 -11.17 17.74 -7.69
CA ALA A 289 -10.37 17.16 -8.76
C ALA A 289 -8.96 17.80 -8.81
N ASP A 290 -8.88 19.14 -8.67
CA ASP A 290 -7.60 19.86 -8.61
C ASP A 290 -6.75 19.41 -7.42
N LEU A 291 -7.35 19.30 -6.23
CA LEU A 291 -6.68 18.78 -5.04
C LEU A 291 -6.22 17.32 -5.23
N THR A 292 -7.05 16.48 -5.85
CA THR A 292 -6.70 15.08 -6.13
C THR A 292 -5.51 14.97 -7.08
N GLN A 293 -5.48 15.77 -8.12
CA GLN A 293 -4.35 15.85 -9.05
C GLN A 293 -3.08 16.26 -8.30
N GLU A 294 -3.13 17.29 -7.47
CA GLU A 294 -1.99 17.75 -6.67
C GLU A 294 -1.48 16.66 -5.71
N LEU A 295 -2.38 15.97 -5.00
CA LEU A 295 -2.04 14.85 -4.11
C LEU A 295 -1.25 13.76 -4.83
N VAL A 296 -1.72 13.34 -6.01
CA VAL A 296 -1.06 12.28 -6.80
C VAL A 296 0.28 12.75 -7.35
N GLN A 297 0.35 13.97 -7.89
CA GLN A 297 1.59 14.54 -8.43
C GLN A 297 2.65 14.75 -7.34
N ASN A 298 2.27 15.28 -6.18
CA ASN A 298 3.18 15.43 -5.04
C ASN A 298 3.68 14.08 -4.52
N ALA A 299 2.82 13.04 -4.49
CA ALA A 299 3.22 11.70 -4.11
C ALA A 299 4.22 11.09 -5.10
N ALA A 300 3.99 11.23 -6.40
CA ALA A 300 4.91 10.78 -7.44
C ALA A 300 6.26 11.51 -7.33
N GLN A 301 6.25 12.83 -7.19
CA GLN A 301 7.44 13.64 -6.99
C GLN A 301 8.23 13.24 -5.74
N ALA A 302 7.54 12.96 -4.64
CA ALA A 302 8.19 12.56 -3.37
C ALA A 302 8.84 11.17 -3.46
N VAL A 303 8.23 10.23 -4.19
CA VAL A 303 8.72 8.85 -4.32
C VAL A 303 9.81 8.74 -5.37
N SER A 304 9.63 9.36 -6.54
CA SER A 304 10.46 9.16 -7.73
C SER A 304 11.40 10.34 -8.03
N GLY A 305 11.23 11.47 -7.34
CA GLY A 305 11.95 12.72 -7.66
C GLY A 305 11.47 13.39 -8.96
N SER A 306 10.39 12.89 -9.56
CA SER A 306 9.80 13.35 -10.83
C SER A 306 8.32 12.98 -10.88
N HIS A 307 7.54 13.67 -11.71
CA HIS A 307 6.18 13.23 -12.06
C HIS A 307 6.18 12.11 -13.09
N VAL A 308 7.26 11.92 -13.85
CA VAL A 308 7.46 10.73 -14.67
C VAL A 308 7.97 9.62 -13.78
N VAL A 309 7.18 8.56 -13.66
CA VAL A 309 7.53 7.37 -12.88
C VAL A 309 8.03 6.28 -13.81
N THR A 310 9.10 5.58 -13.43
CA THR A 310 9.64 4.45 -14.18
C THR A 310 9.34 3.16 -13.43
N TRP A 311 8.63 2.25 -14.07
CA TRP A 311 8.27 0.96 -13.50
C TRP A 311 9.42 -0.06 -13.61
N ALA A 312 9.30 -1.16 -12.88
CA ALA A 312 10.35 -2.19 -12.87
C ALA A 312 10.63 -2.83 -14.24
N ASP A 313 9.66 -2.81 -15.16
CA ASP A 313 9.80 -3.28 -16.53
C ASP A 313 10.42 -2.23 -17.49
N GLY A 314 10.77 -1.04 -16.97
CA GLY A 314 11.29 0.08 -17.73
C GLY A 314 10.23 0.96 -18.39
N THR A 315 8.94 0.69 -18.18
CA THR A 315 7.86 1.53 -18.70
C THR A 315 7.86 2.88 -17.98
N GLU A 316 7.89 3.96 -18.72
CA GLU A 316 7.71 5.31 -18.21
C GLU A 316 6.24 5.71 -18.27
N PHE A 317 5.76 6.36 -17.20
CA PHE A 317 4.41 6.86 -17.10
C PHE A 317 4.41 8.27 -16.50
N ASP A 318 3.85 9.23 -17.26
CA ASP A 318 3.81 10.64 -16.86
C ASP A 318 2.53 10.95 -16.09
N LEU A 319 2.69 11.33 -14.82
CA LEU A 319 1.65 11.85 -13.93
C LEU A 319 1.67 13.37 -13.86
N GLY A 320 2.55 14.04 -14.64
CA GLY A 320 2.67 15.50 -14.70
C GLY A 320 1.62 16.16 -15.58
N GLY A 321 1.77 17.46 -15.75
CA GLY A 321 0.91 18.27 -16.60
C GLY A 321 -0.53 18.43 -16.07
N GLU A 322 -1.40 18.92 -16.94
CA GLU A 322 -2.84 19.04 -16.70
C GLU A 322 -3.54 17.78 -17.23
N TRP A 323 -4.45 17.20 -16.44
CA TRP A 323 -5.15 15.99 -16.81
C TRP A 323 -6.45 16.28 -17.54
N ALA A 324 -6.79 15.41 -18.48
CA ALA A 324 -8.02 15.53 -19.26
C ALA A 324 -9.25 15.38 -18.36
N ARG A 325 -10.30 16.17 -18.66
CA ARG A 325 -11.64 16.08 -18.08
C ARG A 325 -12.60 15.69 -19.17
N LEU A 326 -13.08 14.46 -19.14
CA LEU A 326 -13.81 13.79 -20.19
C LEU A 326 -15.28 13.59 -19.77
N PRO A 327 -16.26 14.34 -20.33
CA PRO A 327 -17.66 14.09 -20.02
C PRO A 327 -18.11 12.71 -20.49
N MET A 328 -18.78 11.95 -19.62
CA MET A 328 -19.14 10.54 -19.86
C MET A 328 -20.02 10.38 -21.10
N TYR A 329 -21.10 11.11 -21.20
CA TYR A 329 -22.04 10.98 -22.32
C TYR A 329 -21.47 11.41 -23.67
N ALA A 330 -20.68 12.49 -23.69
CA ALA A 330 -20.05 12.97 -24.91
C ALA A 330 -19.01 11.97 -25.44
N SER A 331 -18.15 11.46 -24.55
CA SER A 331 -17.13 10.47 -24.92
C SER A 331 -17.74 9.13 -25.35
N LEU A 332 -18.82 8.69 -24.68
CA LEU A 332 -19.55 7.49 -25.09
C LEU A 332 -20.17 7.67 -26.49
N SER A 333 -20.83 8.81 -26.75
CA SER A 333 -21.43 9.10 -28.04
C SER A 333 -20.40 9.09 -29.18
N GLU A 334 -19.25 9.70 -28.95
CA GLU A 334 -18.15 9.73 -29.91
C GLU A 334 -17.61 8.33 -30.20
N ALA A 335 -17.32 7.56 -29.14
CA ALA A 335 -16.72 6.23 -29.26
C ALA A 335 -17.70 5.19 -29.86
N ALA A 336 -19.00 5.27 -29.51
CA ALA A 336 -20.03 4.38 -30.00
C ALA A 336 -20.52 4.75 -31.42
N GLY A 337 -20.23 5.96 -31.90
CA GLY A 337 -20.70 6.47 -33.18
C GLY A 337 -22.24 6.70 -33.26
N VAL A 338 -22.90 6.76 -32.09
CA VAL A 338 -24.34 7.06 -31.95
C VAL A 338 -24.54 8.03 -30.80
N GLU A 339 -25.55 8.89 -30.91
CA GLU A 339 -25.86 9.86 -29.86
C GLU A 339 -26.44 9.14 -28.61
N VAL A 340 -25.75 9.29 -27.46
CA VAL A 340 -26.17 8.84 -26.13
C VAL A 340 -26.27 10.05 -25.23
N THR A 341 -27.43 10.28 -24.65
CA THR A 341 -27.73 11.44 -23.80
C THR A 341 -28.37 10.99 -22.49
N PRO A 342 -28.47 11.86 -21.48
CA PRO A 342 -29.23 11.56 -20.25
C PRO A 342 -30.74 11.29 -20.53
N GLN A 343 -31.26 11.61 -21.70
CA GLN A 343 -32.63 11.37 -22.13
C GLN A 343 -32.79 10.10 -22.98
N SER A 344 -31.69 9.41 -23.34
CA SER A 344 -31.75 8.12 -24.05
C SER A 344 -32.54 7.10 -23.24
N THR A 345 -33.46 6.39 -23.88
CA THR A 345 -34.34 5.44 -23.18
C THR A 345 -33.62 4.11 -22.90
N VAL A 346 -34.05 3.40 -21.84
CA VAL A 346 -33.52 2.07 -21.52
C VAL A 346 -33.58 1.12 -22.73
N PRO A 347 -34.71 1.01 -23.51
CA PRO A 347 -34.72 0.14 -24.69
C PRO A 347 -33.72 0.51 -25.79
N GLU A 348 -33.41 1.81 -25.97
CA GLU A 348 -32.36 2.24 -26.92
C GLU A 348 -30.98 1.81 -26.47
N LEU A 349 -30.67 1.98 -25.18
CA LEU A 349 -29.38 1.56 -24.58
C LEU A 349 -29.24 0.03 -24.57
N GLU A 350 -30.31 -0.71 -24.25
CA GLU A 350 -30.32 -2.18 -24.33
C GLU A 350 -30.03 -2.69 -25.74
N LYS A 351 -30.64 -2.02 -26.76
CA LYS A 351 -30.37 -2.35 -28.16
C LYS A 351 -28.91 -2.10 -28.54
N LEU A 352 -28.33 -0.99 -28.07
CA LEU A 352 -26.91 -0.71 -28.29
C LEU A 352 -26.03 -1.75 -27.60
N ALA A 353 -26.29 -2.06 -26.32
CA ALA A 353 -25.57 -3.07 -25.54
C ALA A 353 -25.61 -4.45 -26.22
N ALA A 354 -26.80 -4.89 -26.66
CA ALA A 354 -26.96 -6.14 -27.37
C ALA A 354 -26.18 -6.19 -28.68
N SER A 355 -26.08 -5.05 -29.42
CA SER A 355 -25.35 -4.99 -30.68
C SER A 355 -23.85 -5.21 -30.54
N VAL A 356 -23.29 -5.00 -29.35
CA VAL A 356 -21.85 -5.15 -29.03
C VAL A 356 -21.57 -6.26 -28.00
N GLY A 357 -22.59 -7.04 -27.62
CA GLY A 357 -22.45 -8.18 -26.74
C GLY A 357 -22.23 -7.80 -25.26
N VAL A 358 -22.62 -6.60 -24.83
CA VAL A 358 -22.58 -6.16 -23.43
C VAL A 358 -23.83 -6.67 -22.71
N GLU A 359 -23.64 -7.48 -21.67
CA GLU A 359 -24.74 -7.99 -20.83
C GLU A 359 -24.81 -7.20 -19.52
N VAL A 360 -25.99 -6.67 -19.18
CA VAL A 360 -26.25 -5.92 -17.95
C VAL A 360 -27.26 -6.69 -17.10
N LYS A 361 -26.87 -7.02 -15.86
CA LYS A 361 -27.73 -7.82 -14.95
C LYS A 361 -28.98 -7.08 -14.50
N LEU A 362 -28.88 -5.78 -14.30
CA LEU A 362 -29.98 -4.91 -13.90
C LEU A 362 -30.01 -3.72 -14.86
N SER A 363 -30.94 -3.76 -15.82
CA SER A 363 -31.05 -2.73 -16.85
C SER A 363 -31.70 -1.46 -16.30
N THR A 364 -30.90 -0.60 -15.66
CA THR A 364 -31.25 0.80 -15.42
C THR A 364 -30.52 1.68 -16.43
N HIS A 365 -30.98 2.94 -16.60
CA HIS A 365 -30.34 3.88 -17.52
C HIS A 365 -28.84 4.03 -17.19
N GLY A 366 -28.52 4.32 -15.93
CA GLY A 366 -27.14 4.57 -15.52
C GLY A 366 -26.23 3.35 -15.66
N LYS A 367 -26.69 2.17 -15.22
CA LYS A 367 -25.89 0.95 -15.37
C LYS A 367 -25.60 0.59 -16.82
N LEU A 368 -26.55 0.80 -17.71
CA LEU A 368 -26.34 0.63 -19.15
C LEU A 368 -25.33 1.62 -19.71
N VAL A 369 -25.42 2.89 -19.31
CA VAL A 369 -24.47 3.93 -19.74
C VAL A 369 -23.07 3.62 -19.25
N GLU A 370 -22.90 3.25 -17.97
CA GLU A 370 -21.60 2.90 -17.37
C GLU A 370 -20.98 1.68 -18.06
N GLU A 371 -21.72 0.59 -18.27
CA GLU A 371 -21.21 -0.61 -18.93
C GLU A 371 -20.86 -0.36 -20.42
N LEU A 372 -21.68 0.41 -21.13
CA LEU A 372 -21.36 0.82 -22.51
C LEU A 372 -20.11 1.71 -22.54
N TRP A 373 -19.99 2.63 -21.59
CA TRP A 373 -18.82 3.48 -21.49
C TRP A 373 -17.55 2.66 -21.18
N GLU A 374 -17.64 1.69 -20.26
CA GLU A 374 -16.53 0.76 -19.98
C GLU A 374 -16.13 -0.05 -21.20
N HIS A 375 -17.09 -0.43 -22.04
CA HIS A 375 -16.82 -1.18 -23.26
C HIS A 375 -16.14 -0.33 -24.33
N PHE A 376 -16.68 0.87 -24.61
CA PHE A 376 -16.24 1.67 -25.74
C PHE A 376 -15.08 2.62 -25.44
N VAL A 377 -15.03 3.22 -24.26
CA VAL A 377 -14.12 4.33 -23.93
C VAL A 377 -12.96 3.91 -23.04
N LYS A 378 -13.23 3.18 -21.96
CA LYS A 378 -12.25 2.80 -20.95
C LYS A 378 -10.99 2.13 -21.50
N PRO A 379 -11.03 1.22 -22.51
CA PRO A 379 -9.83 0.59 -23.08
C PRO A 379 -8.83 1.57 -23.71
N GLY A 380 -9.30 2.75 -24.11
CA GLY A 380 -8.46 3.81 -24.67
C GLY A 380 -7.80 4.74 -23.63
N LEU A 381 -8.17 4.63 -22.36
CA LEU A 381 -7.65 5.51 -21.31
C LEU A 381 -6.28 5.03 -20.82
N THR A 382 -5.23 5.64 -21.34
CA THR A 382 -3.85 5.35 -20.92
C THR A 382 -3.30 6.45 -20.01
N ALA A 383 -3.53 7.72 -20.32
CA ALA A 383 -3.13 8.86 -19.51
C ALA A 383 -4.10 9.10 -18.34
N PRO A 384 -3.66 9.80 -17.26
CA PRO A 384 -4.57 10.19 -16.18
C PRO A 384 -5.73 11.04 -16.71
N THR A 385 -6.97 10.59 -16.45
CA THR A 385 -8.18 11.22 -17.01
C THR A 385 -9.30 11.23 -15.97
N PHE A 386 -9.84 12.40 -15.68
CA PHE A 386 -11.11 12.53 -14.95
C PHE A 386 -12.28 12.30 -15.90
N VAL A 387 -13.04 11.25 -15.66
CA VAL A 387 -14.31 11.00 -16.34
C VAL A 387 -15.39 11.70 -15.54
N MET A 388 -16.13 12.59 -16.17
CA MET A 388 -17.02 13.55 -15.51
C MET A 388 -18.49 13.26 -15.83
N ASP A 389 -19.38 13.72 -14.96
CA ASP A 389 -20.82 13.89 -15.26
C ASP A 389 -21.55 12.55 -15.44
N PHE A 390 -21.66 11.82 -14.35
CA PHE A 390 -22.26 10.49 -14.29
C PHE A 390 -23.80 10.50 -14.28
N PRO A 391 -24.46 9.37 -14.61
CA PRO A 391 -25.90 9.22 -14.45
C PRO A 391 -26.35 9.35 -13.00
N VAL A 392 -27.53 9.95 -12.77
CA VAL A 392 -28.06 10.21 -11.42
C VAL A 392 -28.46 8.94 -10.67
N ASP A 393 -28.90 7.89 -11.35
CA ASP A 393 -29.43 6.67 -10.75
C ASP A 393 -28.35 5.71 -10.21
N THR A 394 -27.08 5.93 -10.54
CA THR A 394 -25.95 5.15 -10.02
C THR A 394 -25.21 5.84 -8.87
N SER A 395 -25.59 7.07 -8.50
CA SER A 395 -24.81 7.90 -7.56
C SER A 395 -25.69 8.56 -6.48
N PRO A 396 -26.16 7.77 -5.47
CA PRO A 396 -27.19 8.24 -4.53
C PRO A 396 -26.73 9.33 -3.56
N LEU A 397 -25.42 9.52 -3.33
CA LEU A 397 -24.85 10.49 -2.40
C LEU A 397 -24.36 11.79 -3.07
N VAL A 398 -24.50 11.87 -4.39
CA VAL A 398 -23.96 12.95 -5.23
C VAL A 398 -25.04 13.97 -5.59
N ARG A 399 -24.68 15.24 -5.65
CA ARG A 399 -25.57 16.33 -6.03
C ARG A 399 -25.93 16.29 -7.52
N ASP A 400 -27.16 16.62 -7.85
CA ASP A 400 -27.57 16.84 -9.25
C ASP A 400 -26.69 17.91 -9.91
N HIS A 401 -26.37 17.68 -11.18
CA HIS A 401 -25.55 18.60 -11.95
C HIS A 401 -26.26 19.95 -12.09
N ARG A 402 -25.50 21.04 -11.86
CA ARG A 402 -26.02 22.43 -11.83
C ARG A 402 -26.69 22.90 -13.10
N SER A 403 -26.50 22.24 -14.25
CA SER A 403 -27.01 22.66 -15.56
C SER A 403 -27.50 21.53 -16.47
N ILE A 404 -27.22 20.24 -16.14
CA ILE A 404 -27.57 19.09 -16.98
C ILE A 404 -28.54 18.19 -16.22
N ALA A 405 -29.79 18.12 -16.64
CA ALA A 405 -30.79 17.27 -16.01
C ALA A 405 -30.48 15.77 -16.24
N GLY A 406 -30.66 14.95 -15.22
CA GLY A 406 -30.41 13.50 -15.25
C GLY A 406 -28.93 13.09 -15.03
N VAL A 407 -28.08 14.07 -14.72
CA VAL A 407 -26.63 13.91 -14.46
C VAL A 407 -26.30 14.39 -13.06
N VAL A 408 -25.25 13.86 -12.47
CA VAL A 408 -24.68 14.29 -11.18
C VAL A 408 -23.28 14.85 -11.34
N GLU A 409 -22.88 15.75 -10.44
CA GLU A 409 -21.53 16.30 -10.36
C GLU A 409 -20.57 15.30 -9.70
N LYS A 410 -20.19 14.28 -10.46
CA LYS A 410 -19.26 13.21 -10.10
C LYS A 410 -18.14 13.14 -11.12
N TRP A 411 -16.96 12.76 -10.65
CA TRP A 411 -15.88 12.26 -11.48
C TRP A 411 -15.27 10.99 -10.91
N ASP A 412 -14.79 10.13 -11.82
CA ASP A 412 -13.87 9.04 -11.51
C ASP A 412 -12.55 9.29 -12.23
N LEU A 413 -11.42 9.18 -11.49
CA LEU A 413 -10.08 9.31 -12.03
C LEU A 413 -9.57 7.97 -12.50
N TYR A 414 -9.35 7.84 -13.79
CA TYR A 414 -8.73 6.67 -14.40
C TYR A 414 -7.25 6.91 -14.66
N VAL A 415 -6.43 5.92 -14.31
CA VAL A 415 -5.00 5.88 -14.55
C VAL A 415 -4.67 4.52 -15.14
N ARG A 416 -4.20 4.48 -16.40
CA ARG A 416 -3.90 3.22 -17.12
C ARG A 416 -5.02 2.18 -17.08
N GLY A 417 -6.26 2.63 -17.26
CA GLY A 417 -7.43 1.77 -17.36
C GLY A 417 -8.00 1.27 -16.04
N PHE A 418 -7.42 1.62 -14.87
CA PHE A 418 -8.05 1.36 -13.59
C PHE A 418 -8.46 2.65 -12.88
N GLU A 419 -9.58 2.60 -12.18
CA GLU A 419 -10.08 3.67 -11.33
C GLU A 419 -9.18 3.84 -10.10
N LEU A 420 -8.59 5.02 -9.94
CA LEU A 420 -7.75 5.39 -8.83
C LEU A 420 -8.52 6.09 -7.71
N ALA A 421 -9.39 7.00 -8.08
CA ALA A 421 -10.14 7.86 -7.16
C ALA A 421 -11.50 8.22 -7.73
N THR A 422 -12.41 8.63 -6.86
CA THR A 422 -13.72 9.20 -7.19
C THR A 422 -13.94 10.48 -6.41
N GLY A 423 -14.74 11.40 -6.90
CA GLY A 423 -15.08 12.62 -6.16
C GLY A 423 -16.34 13.30 -6.66
N TYR A 424 -16.93 14.09 -5.77
CA TYR A 424 -18.28 14.60 -5.90
C TYR A 424 -18.40 16.07 -5.51
N SER A 425 -19.45 16.73 -6.07
CA SER A 425 -20.18 17.74 -5.32
C SER A 425 -21.23 17.01 -4.49
N GLU A 426 -21.18 17.14 -3.18
CA GLU A 426 -21.98 16.33 -2.27
C GLU A 426 -23.44 16.73 -2.25
N LEU A 427 -24.33 15.74 -2.13
CA LEU A 427 -25.75 15.97 -1.90
C LEU A 427 -25.95 16.45 -0.47
N VAL A 428 -26.51 17.67 -0.32
CA VAL A 428 -26.67 18.32 1.00
C VAL A 428 -28.13 18.45 1.44
N ASP A 429 -29.10 18.14 0.54
CA ASP A 429 -30.53 18.19 0.83
C ASP A 429 -30.99 16.89 1.50
N PRO A 430 -31.43 16.91 2.77
CA PRO A 430 -31.83 15.71 3.50
C PRO A 430 -33.11 15.07 2.95
N VAL A 431 -33.98 15.86 2.28
CA VAL A 431 -35.22 15.34 1.71
C VAL A 431 -34.91 14.49 0.47
N ILE A 432 -34.10 15.03 -0.44
CA ILE A 432 -33.64 14.30 -1.64
C ILE A 432 -32.80 13.08 -1.23
N GLN A 433 -31.93 13.25 -0.22
CA GLN A 433 -31.10 12.14 0.28
C GLN A 433 -31.96 10.98 0.80
N ARG A 434 -33.02 11.29 1.55
CA ARG A 434 -33.98 10.28 2.03
C ARG A 434 -34.66 9.56 0.86
N GLU A 435 -35.12 10.28 -0.14
CA GLU A 435 -35.74 9.70 -1.34
C GLU A 435 -34.79 8.72 -2.03
N ARG A 436 -33.52 9.09 -2.20
CA ARG A 436 -32.50 8.23 -2.81
C ARG A 436 -32.17 6.99 -1.97
N PHE A 437 -32.08 7.13 -0.65
CA PHE A 437 -31.89 5.96 0.24
C PHE A 437 -33.09 5.00 0.22
N VAL A 438 -34.32 5.53 0.14
CA VAL A 438 -35.52 4.69 -0.02
C VAL A 438 -35.48 3.92 -1.33
N GLU A 439 -35.02 4.53 -2.43
CA GLU A 439 -34.90 3.84 -3.72
C GLU A 439 -33.78 2.77 -3.67
N GLN A 440 -32.63 3.06 -3.06
CA GLN A 440 -31.58 2.09 -2.80
C GLN A 440 -32.10 0.89 -1.97
N ALA A 441 -32.86 1.14 -0.91
CA ALA A 441 -33.47 0.07 -0.11
C ALA A 441 -34.42 -0.81 -0.91
N LYS A 442 -35.13 -0.27 -1.90
CA LYS A 442 -35.97 -1.06 -2.81
C LYS A 442 -35.13 -1.93 -3.76
N GLN A 443 -33.98 -1.43 -4.21
CA GLN A 443 -33.04 -2.22 -5.03
C GLN A 443 -32.46 -3.36 -4.20
N GLY A 444 -32.07 -3.11 -2.94
CA GLY A 444 -31.66 -4.14 -1.97
C GLY A 444 -32.72 -5.23 -1.76
N ALA A 445 -34.00 -4.84 -1.64
CA ALA A 445 -35.11 -5.78 -1.51
C ALA A 445 -35.34 -6.63 -2.78
N ARG A 446 -34.82 -6.20 -3.93
CA ARG A 446 -34.85 -6.95 -5.21
C ARG A 446 -33.62 -7.84 -5.42
N GLY A 447 -32.70 -7.89 -4.43
CA GLY A 447 -31.53 -8.76 -4.45
C GLY A 447 -30.22 -8.06 -4.82
N ASP A 448 -30.15 -6.74 -4.74
CA ASP A 448 -28.90 -5.99 -4.82
C ASP A 448 -28.25 -5.96 -3.44
N ASP A 449 -27.32 -6.87 -3.18
CA ASP A 449 -26.61 -7.02 -1.89
C ASP A 449 -25.65 -5.84 -1.59
N GLU A 450 -25.41 -4.97 -2.57
CA GLU A 450 -24.52 -3.81 -2.48
C GLU A 450 -25.29 -2.51 -2.22
N ALA A 451 -26.63 -2.55 -2.29
CA ALA A 451 -27.46 -1.37 -2.11
C ALA A 451 -27.35 -0.81 -0.69
N MET A 452 -27.28 0.52 -0.58
CA MET A 452 -27.17 1.22 0.69
C MET A 452 -28.43 1.08 1.53
N ARG A 453 -28.26 0.99 2.83
CA ARG A 453 -29.34 1.00 3.82
C ARG A 453 -29.74 2.44 4.16
N LEU A 454 -31.00 2.60 4.61
CA LEU A 454 -31.50 3.87 5.15
C LEU A 454 -30.81 4.17 6.49
N ASP A 455 -30.00 5.22 6.54
CA ASP A 455 -29.32 5.71 7.76
C ASP A 455 -30.04 6.94 8.33
N GLU A 456 -30.94 6.70 9.29
CA GLU A 456 -31.72 7.75 9.94
C GLU A 456 -30.87 8.70 10.80
N GLU A 457 -29.73 8.23 11.31
CA GLU A 457 -28.83 9.10 12.09
C GLU A 457 -28.06 10.05 11.19
N PHE A 458 -27.65 9.60 10.02
CA PHE A 458 -27.02 10.46 9.01
C PHE A 458 -28.03 11.52 8.50
N LEU A 459 -29.25 11.09 8.16
CA LEU A 459 -30.30 12.02 7.72
C LEU A 459 -30.61 13.07 8.77
N ARG A 460 -30.72 12.68 10.06
CA ARG A 460 -30.90 13.61 11.17
C ARG A 460 -29.73 14.60 11.29
N ALA A 461 -28.49 14.15 11.06
CA ALA A 461 -27.36 15.06 11.03
C ALA A 461 -27.48 16.08 9.90
N MET A 462 -27.86 15.65 8.68
CA MET A 462 -28.10 16.56 7.55
C MET A 462 -29.20 17.58 7.83
N GLU A 463 -30.27 17.20 8.56
CA GLU A 463 -31.37 18.08 8.96
C GLU A 463 -30.91 19.24 9.87
N HIS A 464 -29.74 19.15 10.54
CA HIS A 464 -29.14 20.26 11.27
C HIS A 464 -28.39 21.26 10.36
N GLY A 465 -28.37 21.00 9.06
CA GLY A 465 -27.72 21.85 8.05
C GLY A 465 -26.35 21.34 7.66
N MET A 466 -26.26 20.80 6.45
CA MET A 466 -25.01 20.37 5.84
C MET A 466 -24.54 21.42 4.84
N PRO A 467 -23.31 22.00 4.98
CA PRO A 467 -22.85 23.00 4.04
C PRO A 467 -22.59 22.38 2.66
N PRO A 468 -22.68 23.14 1.56
CA PRO A 468 -22.17 22.69 0.27
C PRO A 468 -20.73 22.25 0.44
N MET A 469 -20.37 21.09 -0.13
CA MET A 469 -19.01 20.55 -0.01
C MET A 469 -18.63 19.70 -1.22
N GLY A 470 -17.34 19.62 -1.47
CA GLY A 470 -16.72 18.63 -2.35
C GLY A 470 -16.08 17.52 -1.52
N GLY A 471 -16.23 16.28 -1.99
CA GLY A 471 -15.63 15.09 -1.35
C GLY A 471 -14.92 14.22 -2.36
N MET A 472 -13.94 13.43 -1.88
CA MET A 472 -13.20 12.46 -2.69
C MET A 472 -12.82 11.24 -1.88
N GLY A 473 -12.73 10.11 -2.58
CA GLY A 473 -12.14 8.88 -2.09
C GLY A 473 -11.05 8.37 -3.03
N MET A 474 -9.89 7.95 -2.49
CA MET A 474 -8.77 7.44 -3.27
C MET A 474 -8.18 6.18 -2.64
N GLY A 475 -8.00 5.13 -3.43
CA GLY A 475 -7.32 3.91 -2.99
C GLY A 475 -5.81 4.13 -2.87
N ILE A 476 -5.25 4.09 -1.66
CA ILE A 476 -3.79 4.27 -1.45
C ILE A 476 -3.00 3.12 -2.08
N ASP A 477 -3.52 1.90 -2.02
CA ASP A 477 -2.88 0.75 -2.65
C ASP A 477 -2.86 0.89 -4.18
N ARG A 478 -3.94 1.43 -4.79
CA ARG A 478 -4.01 1.76 -6.22
C ARG A 478 -3.10 2.92 -6.61
N LEU A 479 -2.96 3.95 -5.75
CA LEU A 479 -1.98 5.02 -5.97
C LEU A 479 -0.55 4.47 -6.03
N LEU A 480 -0.23 3.54 -5.14
CA LEU A 480 1.08 2.87 -5.19
C LEU A 480 1.25 2.03 -6.45
N MET A 481 0.20 1.35 -6.93
CA MET A 481 0.24 0.65 -8.23
C MET A 481 0.56 1.64 -9.37
N ALA A 482 -0.07 2.81 -9.39
CA ALA A 482 0.19 3.84 -10.39
C ALA A 482 1.64 4.35 -10.35
N ILE A 483 2.20 4.56 -9.15
CA ILE A 483 3.56 5.09 -8.98
C ILE A 483 4.63 4.02 -9.24
N THR A 484 4.39 2.76 -8.84
CA THR A 484 5.43 1.71 -8.84
C THR A 484 5.31 0.70 -9.97
N GLY A 485 4.15 0.61 -10.61
CA GLY A 485 3.83 -0.42 -11.61
C GLY A 485 3.57 -1.82 -11.05
N LEU A 486 3.52 -1.98 -9.72
CA LEU A 486 3.32 -3.25 -9.05
C LEU A 486 1.83 -3.61 -8.93
N GLY A 487 1.52 -4.89 -8.79
CA GLY A 487 0.18 -5.36 -8.47
C GLY A 487 -0.22 -5.08 -7.01
N ILE A 488 -1.53 -5.06 -6.71
CA ILE A 488 -2.03 -4.72 -5.37
C ILE A 488 -1.46 -5.62 -4.25
N ARG A 489 -1.23 -6.91 -4.53
CA ARG A 489 -0.64 -7.85 -3.56
C ARG A 489 0.83 -7.54 -3.21
N GLU A 490 1.52 -6.81 -4.06
CA GLU A 490 2.90 -6.39 -3.82
C GLU A 490 2.94 -5.06 -3.06
N THR A 491 1.96 -4.17 -3.27
CA THR A 491 1.87 -2.88 -2.57
C THR A 491 1.39 -3.02 -1.13
N ILE A 492 0.64 -4.06 -0.79
CA ILE A 492 0.23 -4.41 0.58
C ILE A 492 1.34 -5.24 1.24
N LEU A 493 1.81 -4.81 2.42
CA LEU A 493 2.93 -5.48 3.11
C LEU A 493 2.62 -6.95 3.45
N PHE A 494 1.45 -7.21 4.02
CA PHE A 494 0.95 -8.56 4.31
C PHE A 494 -0.49 -8.67 3.78
N PRO A 495 -0.68 -9.00 2.51
CA PRO A 495 -2.00 -9.16 1.94
C PRO A 495 -2.70 -10.42 2.47
N LEU A 496 -4.02 -10.39 2.51
CA LEU A 496 -4.80 -11.59 2.79
C LEU A 496 -4.63 -12.60 1.64
N VAL A 497 -4.16 -13.80 1.98
CA VAL A 497 -3.98 -14.90 1.03
C VAL A 497 -4.64 -16.15 1.58
N LYS A 498 -5.26 -16.91 0.68
CA LYS A 498 -5.95 -18.16 1.00
C LYS A 498 -4.98 -19.31 1.24
#